data_3dcb9bfaa9c8a5a0dea6ed2ecda1ab6f
#
_entry.id   3dcb9bfaa9c8a5a0dea6ed2ecda1ab6f
#
_cell.length_a   1.000
_cell.length_b   1.000
_cell.length_c   1.000
_cell.angle_alpha   90.00
_cell.angle_beta   90.00
_cell.angle_gamma   90.00
#
_symmetry.space_group_name_H-M   'P 1'
#
loop_
_entity.id
_entity.type
_entity.pdbx_description
1 polymer ?
#
loop_
_entity_poly.entity_id
_entity_poly.type
_entity_poly.pdbx_seq_one_letter_code
_entity_poly.pdbx_strand_id
1 'polypeptide(L)'
;DHRDLHSFPTRRSSDLKTPLQKSLDQFSGKLAVLIMVVCALVFALCMFRKMSLLDALLFAVALAVAAIPEALTSIVTIVQAFGTQKMAKENAIIKKLKAVESLGCVSVICSDKTGTLTQNKMTVQQVYVDGKVIDGKELDLTDQTQRYLLYDAVLTNDSSIVDGKGIGDPTEYALLEMFRKIQVLPDSYFGKMGMHEDALRKVMDRIEEVPFDSDRKLMSTKYRIHGVPTILTKGAVDVLLDRCVSVRYGDGIRPMTEEEKEKIRLQNQHFSCQKPLWMDRITGLRCC
;
A
#
# COMPACT_ATOMS: atom_id res chain seq x y z
N ASP A 1 -20.51 -11.75 -12.26
CA ASP A 1 -21.57 -10.87 -11.79
C ASP A 1 -21.13 -10.16 -10.53
N HIS A 2 -20.30 -9.11 -10.72
CA HIS A 2 -19.78 -8.26 -9.66
C HIS A 2 -20.70 -7.06 -9.49
N ARG A 3 -21.86 -7.27 -8.87
CA ARG A 3 -22.72 -6.18 -8.45
C ARG A 3 -23.04 -6.35 -6.97
N ASP A 4 -22.87 -5.25 -6.27
CA ASP A 4 -23.20 -4.98 -4.87
C ASP A 4 -22.03 -4.93 -3.89
N LEU A 5 -20.99 -4.21 -4.25
CA LEU A 5 -20.26 -3.44 -3.26
C LEU A 5 -21.23 -2.37 -2.76
N HIS A 6 -21.78 -2.60 -1.58
CA HIS A 6 -22.63 -1.66 -0.87
C HIS A 6 -22.00 -0.28 -0.90
N SER A 7 -22.55 0.60 -1.73
CA SER A 7 -22.25 2.01 -1.66
C SER A 7 -22.78 2.49 -0.31
N PHE A 8 -21.87 2.56 0.69
CA PHE A 8 -22.12 3.42 1.83
C PHE A 8 -22.57 4.77 1.26
N PRO A 9 -23.64 5.39 1.78
CA PRO A 9 -24.02 6.72 1.38
C PRO A 9 -22.86 7.65 1.78
N THR A 10 -21.90 7.80 0.88
CA THR A 10 -20.89 8.84 0.99
C THR A 10 -21.65 10.13 0.89
N ARG A 11 -21.98 10.74 2.03
CA ARG A 11 -22.35 12.16 2.08
C ARG A 11 -21.32 12.83 1.22
N ARG A 12 -21.75 13.42 0.09
CA ARG A 12 -20.86 14.10 -0.83
C ARG A 12 -20.09 15.12 0.01
N SER A 13 -18.81 14.87 0.23
CA SER A 13 -17.93 15.77 0.97
C SER A 13 -17.80 17.15 0.31
N SER A 14 -18.44 17.33 -0.86
CA SER A 14 -18.51 18.59 -1.61
C SER A 14 -19.40 19.66 -0.96
N ASP A 15 -20.32 19.26 -0.06
CA ASP A 15 -21.33 20.20 0.49
C ASP A 15 -20.97 20.71 1.90
N LEU A 16 -19.90 20.21 2.50
CA LEU A 16 -19.44 20.68 3.79
C LEU A 16 -18.53 21.90 3.61
N LYS A 17 -18.95 23.04 4.19
CA LYS A 17 -18.09 24.24 4.26
C LYS A 17 -16.87 23.91 5.10
N THR A 18 -15.70 24.29 4.60
CA THR A 18 -14.44 24.16 5.34
C THR A 18 -14.42 25.06 6.57
N PRO A 19 -13.60 24.77 7.60
CA PRO A 19 -13.45 25.65 8.76
C PRO A 19 -13.14 27.11 8.40
N LEU A 20 -12.24 27.32 7.43
CA LEU A 20 -11.92 28.64 6.91
C LEU A 20 -13.12 29.31 6.25
N GLN A 21 -13.89 28.61 5.44
CA GLN A 21 -15.11 29.14 4.83
C GLN A 21 -16.13 29.61 5.88
N LYS A 22 -16.31 28.82 6.96
CA LYS A 22 -17.20 29.21 8.06
C LYS A 22 -16.70 30.48 8.75
N SER A 23 -15.39 30.57 9.02
CA SER A 23 -14.79 31.75 9.64
C SER A 23 -14.88 32.97 8.74
N LEU A 24 -14.68 32.83 7.43
CA LEU A 24 -14.83 33.91 6.45
C LEU A 24 -16.28 34.39 6.33
N ASP A 25 -17.25 33.47 6.30
CA ASP A 25 -18.68 33.81 6.28
C ASP A 25 -19.06 34.60 7.54
N GLN A 26 -18.59 34.18 8.72
CA GLN A 26 -18.84 34.92 9.98
C GLN A 26 -18.17 36.28 9.99
N PHE A 27 -16.94 36.38 9.51
CA PHE A 27 -16.23 37.66 9.42
C PHE A 27 -16.94 38.60 8.44
N SER A 28 -17.31 38.12 7.24
CA SER A 28 -18.04 38.89 6.24
C SER A 28 -19.40 39.38 6.76
N GLY A 29 -20.11 38.53 7.52
CA GLY A 29 -21.37 38.92 8.14
C GLY A 29 -21.20 40.04 9.17
N LYS A 30 -20.20 39.93 10.06
CA LYS A 30 -19.88 40.99 11.04
C LYS A 30 -19.45 42.30 10.36
N LEU A 31 -18.63 42.19 9.31
CA LEU A 31 -18.16 43.32 8.53
C LEU A 31 -19.33 44.01 7.80
N ALA A 32 -20.25 43.26 7.22
CA ALA A 32 -21.43 43.80 6.56
C ALA A 32 -22.31 44.62 7.54
N VAL A 33 -22.53 44.13 8.76
CA VAL A 33 -23.26 44.86 9.79
C VAL A 33 -22.53 46.14 10.18
N LEU A 34 -21.21 46.12 10.33
CA LEU A 34 -20.41 47.30 10.65
C LEU A 34 -20.50 48.35 9.52
N ILE A 35 -20.38 47.90 8.25
CA ILE A 35 -20.51 48.78 7.08
C ILE A 35 -21.91 49.44 7.07
N MET A 36 -22.96 48.66 7.27
CA MET A 36 -24.32 49.17 7.32
C MET A 36 -24.53 50.25 8.38
N VAL A 37 -23.95 50.05 9.58
CA VAL A 37 -24.01 51.06 10.65
C VAL A 37 -23.27 52.33 10.28
N VAL A 38 -22.06 52.23 9.71
CA VAL A 38 -21.27 53.36 9.25
C VAL A 38 -22.00 54.10 8.14
N CYS A 39 -22.57 53.41 7.13
CA CYS A 39 -23.32 54.03 6.06
C CYS A 39 -24.57 54.76 6.59
N ALA A 40 -25.29 54.19 7.53
CA ALA A 40 -26.46 54.85 8.18
C ALA A 40 -26.06 56.12 8.95
N LEU A 41 -24.94 56.06 9.67
CA LEU A 41 -24.38 57.26 10.35
C LEU A 41 -24.00 58.36 9.36
N VAL A 42 -23.28 57.99 8.28
CA VAL A 42 -22.88 58.95 7.26
C VAL A 42 -24.09 59.53 6.55
N PHE A 43 -25.08 58.71 6.24
CA PHE A 43 -26.34 59.16 5.61
C PHE A 43 -27.05 60.17 6.54
N ALA A 44 -27.19 59.87 7.83
CA ALA A 44 -27.79 60.78 8.82
C ALA A 44 -27.03 62.13 8.93
N LEU A 45 -25.68 62.07 8.91
CA LEU A 45 -24.85 63.28 8.90
C LEU A 45 -25.05 64.15 7.65
N CYS A 46 -25.18 63.51 6.48
CA CYS A 46 -25.44 64.21 5.21
C CYS A 46 -26.81 64.87 5.24
N MET A 47 -27.82 64.19 5.78
CA MET A 47 -29.16 64.79 5.99
C MET A 47 -29.13 65.97 6.94
N PHE A 48 -28.38 65.87 8.04
CA PHE A 48 -28.22 66.93 9.01
C PHE A 48 -27.54 68.17 8.38
N ARG A 49 -26.61 67.96 7.44
CA ARG A 49 -25.97 69.02 6.65
C ARG A 49 -26.85 69.60 5.55
N LYS A 50 -28.14 69.21 5.47
CA LYS A 50 -29.12 69.68 4.48
C LYS A 50 -28.72 69.33 3.02
N MET A 51 -27.98 68.25 2.80
CA MET A 51 -27.77 67.73 1.44
C MET A 51 -29.08 67.21 0.86
N SER A 52 -29.17 67.15 -0.48
CA SER A 52 -30.33 66.54 -1.12
C SER A 52 -30.43 65.06 -0.73
N LEU A 53 -31.63 64.53 -0.61
CA LEU A 53 -31.88 63.10 -0.26
C LEU A 53 -31.15 62.18 -1.25
N LEU A 54 -31.20 62.55 -2.52
CA LEU A 54 -30.60 61.75 -3.60
C LEU A 54 -29.06 61.69 -3.47
N ASP A 55 -28.41 62.80 -3.23
CA ASP A 55 -26.97 62.91 -3.10
C ASP A 55 -26.48 62.21 -1.80
N ALA A 56 -27.22 62.33 -0.71
CA ALA A 56 -26.91 61.62 0.55
C ALA A 56 -27.02 60.09 0.38
N LEU A 57 -28.03 59.65 -0.38
CA LEU A 57 -28.21 58.23 -0.66
C LEU A 57 -27.10 57.69 -1.58
N LEU A 58 -26.78 58.40 -2.65
CA LEU A 58 -25.71 58.02 -3.58
C LEU A 58 -24.36 57.94 -2.85
N PHE A 59 -24.06 58.88 -1.98
CA PHE A 59 -22.82 58.89 -1.20
C PHE A 59 -22.76 57.68 -0.24
N ALA A 60 -23.85 57.38 0.47
CA ALA A 60 -23.92 56.21 1.36
C ALA A 60 -23.78 54.89 0.62
N VAL A 61 -24.41 54.75 -0.58
CA VAL A 61 -24.28 53.57 -1.43
C VAL A 61 -22.85 53.42 -1.97
N ALA A 62 -22.26 54.51 -2.46
CA ALA A 62 -20.89 54.50 -2.93
C ALA A 62 -19.91 54.06 -1.85
N LEU A 63 -20.10 54.53 -0.61
CA LEU A 63 -19.32 54.13 0.55
C LEU A 63 -19.52 52.65 0.87
N ALA A 64 -20.76 52.12 0.83
CA ALA A 64 -21.03 50.73 1.05
C ALA A 64 -20.32 49.81 0.02
N VAL A 65 -20.38 50.15 -1.24
CA VAL A 65 -19.68 49.39 -2.32
C VAL A 65 -18.18 49.45 -2.14
N ALA A 66 -17.60 50.63 -1.86
CA ALA A 66 -16.15 50.77 -1.63
C ALA A 66 -15.63 50.00 -0.40
N ALA A 67 -16.48 49.76 0.58
CA ALA A 67 -16.12 49.05 1.80
C ALA A 67 -16.13 47.53 1.67
N ILE A 68 -16.65 46.95 0.57
CA ILE A 68 -16.66 45.52 0.33
C ILE A 68 -15.25 45.01 -0.01
N PRO A 69 -14.67 44.10 0.78
CA PRO A 69 -13.32 43.59 0.53
C PRO A 69 -13.29 42.53 -0.58
N GLU A 70 -13.40 42.95 -1.85
CA GLU A 70 -13.41 42.03 -3.02
C GLU A 70 -12.14 41.20 -3.15
N ALA A 71 -11.02 41.71 -2.65
CA ALA A 71 -9.73 41.01 -2.69
C ALA A 71 -9.66 39.79 -1.76
N LEU A 72 -10.54 39.67 -0.75
CA LEU A 72 -10.43 38.64 0.24
C LEU A 72 -10.54 37.20 -0.32
N THR A 73 -11.50 36.97 -1.21
CA THR A 73 -11.69 35.67 -1.88
C THR A 73 -10.53 35.33 -2.81
N SER A 74 -9.99 36.34 -3.52
CA SER A 74 -8.84 36.18 -4.40
C SER A 74 -7.57 35.79 -3.62
N ILE A 75 -7.32 36.49 -2.50
CA ILE A 75 -6.16 36.19 -1.63
C ILE A 75 -6.24 34.75 -1.10
N VAL A 76 -7.41 34.30 -0.60
CA VAL A 76 -7.61 32.93 -0.13
C VAL A 76 -7.31 31.92 -1.22
N THR A 77 -7.79 32.15 -2.45
CA THR A 77 -7.54 31.28 -3.59
C THR A 77 -6.04 31.20 -3.94
N ILE A 78 -5.35 32.35 -3.91
CA ILE A 78 -3.90 32.43 -4.17
C ILE A 78 -3.13 31.63 -3.10
N VAL A 79 -3.46 31.80 -1.83
CA VAL A 79 -2.81 31.05 -0.73
C VAL A 79 -3.04 29.54 -0.85
N GLN A 80 -4.26 29.11 -1.20
CA GLN A 80 -4.56 27.70 -1.46
C GLN A 80 -3.77 27.16 -2.67
N ALA A 81 -3.60 27.97 -3.72
CA ALA A 81 -2.80 27.63 -4.89
C ALA A 81 -1.32 27.41 -4.53
N PHE A 82 -0.73 28.33 -3.73
CA PHE A 82 0.64 28.13 -3.23
C PHE A 82 0.78 26.89 -2.36
N GLY A 83 -0.21 26.62 -1.49
CA GLY A 83 -0.26 25.38 -0.69
C GLY A 83 -0.27 24.13 -1.59
N THR A 84 -1.11 24.12 -2.63
CA THR A 84 -1.17 23.02 -3.61
C THR A 84 0.16 22.85 -4.34
N GLN A 85 0.80 23.95 -4.77
CA GLN A 85 2.10 23.89 -5.43
C GLN A 85 3.19 23.30 -4.52
N LYS A 86 3.20 23.67 -3.24
CA LYS A 86 4.13 23.11 -2.27
C LYS A 86 3.91 21.60 -2.06
N MET A 87 2.65 21.17 -1.96
CA MET A 87 2.30 19.76 -1.83
C MET A 87 2.68 18.96 -3.09
N ALA A 88 2.49 19.52 -4.26
CA ALA A 88 2.89 18.88 -5.52
C ALA A 88 4.41 18.63 -5.60
N LYS A 89 5.23 19.51 -5.03
CA LYS A 89 6.69 19.30 -4.91
C LYS A 89 7.04 18.11 -4.02
N GLU A 90 6.19 17.80 -3.05
CA GLU A 90 6.30 16.63 -2.18
C GLU A 90 5.55 15.40 -2.74
N ASN A 91 5.30 15.35 -4.05
CA ASN A 91 4.60 14.28 -4.76
C ASN A 91 3.14 14.06 -4.31
N ALA A 92 2.52 15.02 -3.64
CA ALA A 92 1.12 14.95 -3.24
C ALA A 92 0.22 15.67 -4.27
N ILE A 93 -0.60 14.90 -4.99
CA ILE A 93 -1.49 15.43 -6.03
C ILE A 93 -2.82 15.84 -5.42
N ILE A 94 -3.11 17.15 -5.43
CA ILE A 94 -4.36 17.72 -4.94
C ILE A 94 -5.30 17.98 -6.11
N LYS A 95 -6.46 17.34 -6.12
CA LYS A 95 -7.48 17.50 -7.17
C LYS A 95 -8.42 18.69 -6.93
N LYS A 96 -8.56 19.16 -5.69
CA LYS A 96 -9.43 20.29 -5.32
C LYS A 96 -8.68 21.21 -4.36
N LEU A 97 -8.60 22.50 -4.65
CA LEU A 97 -7.89 23.50 -3.82
C LEU A 97 -8.35 23.51 -2.36
N LYS A 98 -9.66 23.35 -2.12
CA LYS A 98 -10.22 23.27 -0.77
C LYS A 98 -9.68 22.10 0.07
N ALA A 99 -9.16 21.05 -0.55
CA ALA A 99 -8.62 19.90 0.15
C ALA A 99 -7.32 20.21 0.91
N VAL A 100 -6.55 21.22 0.46
CA VAL A 100 -5.31 21.66 1.13
C VAL A 100 -5.60 22.09 2.56
N GLU A 101 -6.65 22.89 2.74
CA GLU A 101 -7.09 23.35 4.05
C GLU A 101 -7.56 22.19 4.92
N SER A 102 -8.41 21.31 4.36
CA SER A 102 -8.95 20.17 5.09
C SER A 102 -7.85 19.24 5.60
N LEU A 103 -6.80 19.02 4.80
CA LEU A 103 -5.63 18.24 5.21
C LEU A 103 -4.86 18.86 6.38
N GLY A 104 -4.77 20.19 6.44
CA GLY A 104 -4.13 20.90 7.55
C GLY A 104 -4.90 20.81 8.89
N CYS A 105 -6.18 20.44 8.85
CA CYS A 105 -7.07 20.37 10.01
C CYS A 105 -7.38 18.96 10.49
N VAL A 106 -6.76 17.93 9.90
CA VAL A 106 -7.02 16.53 10.30
C VAL A 106 -6.38 16.21 11.65
N SER A 107 -7.13 15.54 12.52
CA SER A 107 -6.66 15.05 13.81
C SER A 107 -6.39 13.53 13.81
N VAL A 108 -6.92 12.82 12.82
CA VAL A 108 -6.78 11.37 12.70
C VAL A 108 -6.42 11.02 11.24
N ILE A 109 -5.40 10.22 11.05
CA ILE A 109 -4.98 9.71 9.75
C ILE A 109 -5.19 8.20 9.76
N CYS A 110 -6.10 7.72 8.89
CA CYS A 110 -6.29 6.28 8.63
C CYS A 110 -5.57 5.94 7.33
N SER A 111 -4.58 5.04 7.42
CA SER A 111 -3.81 4.61 6.26
C SER A 111 -4.00 3.12 6.02
N ASP A 112 -4.23 2.73 4.76
CA ASP A 112 -4.12 1.34 4.36
C ASP A 112 -2.65 0.90 4.41
N LYS A 113 -2.41 -0.37 4.68
CA LYS A 113 -1.07 -0.93 4.76
C LYS A 113 -0.47 -1.14 3.36
N THR A 114 -1.22 -1.83 2.50
CA THR A 114 -0.70 -2.34 1.23
C THR A 114 -0.63 -1.25 0.16
N GLY A 115 0.55 -1.02 -0.40
CA GLY A 115 0.78 0.01 -1.43
C GLY A 115 0.78 1.45 -0.92
N THR A 116 0.54 1.67 0.39
CA THR A 116 0.59 3.00 1.03
C THR A 116 1.76 3.07 2.02
N LEU A 117 1.74 2.22 3.05
CA LEU A 117 2.84 2.09 4.02
C LEU A 117 3.91 1.12 3.52
N THR A 118 3.58 0.24 2.59
CA THR A 118 4.48 -0.71 1.97
C THR A 118 4.55 -0.48 0.47
N GLN A 119 5.65 -0.90 -0.14
CA GLN A 119 5.87 -0.76 -1.59
C GLN A 119 5.15 -1.82 -2.44
N ASN A 120 4.28 -2.64 -1.84
CA ASN A 120 3.69 -3.82 -2.47
C ASN A 120 4.76 -4.76 -3.08
N LYS A 121 5.93 -4.81 -2.46
CA LYS A 121 7.05 -5.66 -2.84
C LYS A 121 7.34 -6.64 -1.72
N MET A 122 7.27 -7.92 -2.05
CA MET A 122 7.63 -9.01 -1.16
C MET A 122 9.10 -9.39 -1.38
N THR A 123 9.77 -9.78 -0.30
CA THR A 123 11.16 -10.29 -0.37
C THR A 123 11.30 -11.38 0.68
N VAL A 124 11.81 -12.53 0.28
CA VAL A 124 12.12 -13.62 1.21
C VAL A 124 13.33 -13.21 2.04
N GLN A 125 13.15 -13.19 3.36
CA GLN A 125 14.21 -12.88 4.32
C GLN A 125 14.82 -14.15 4.89
N GLN A 126 13.97 -15.05 5.37
CA GLN A 126 14.38 -16.26 6.06
C GLN A 126 13.60 -17.46 5.53
N VAL A 127 14.24 -18.60 5.59
CA VAL A 127 13.69 -19.90 5.21
C VAL A 127 13.93 -20.88 6.33
N TYR A 128 12.91 -21.68 6.67
CA TYR A 128 13.07 -22.80 7.60
C TYR A 128 13.17 -24.09 6.81
N VAL A 129 14.33 -24.70 6.84
CA VAL A 129 14.62 -25.93 6.13
C VAL A 129 15.60 -26.77 6.94
N ASP A 130 15.44 -28.09 6.92
CA ASP A 130 16.31 -29.04 7.64
C ASP A 130 16.40 -28.76 9.15
N GLY A 131 15.30 -28.31 9.76
CA GLY A 131 15.23 -27.96 11.17
C GLY A 131 15.94 -26.65 11.56
N LYS A 132 16.40 -25.87 10.60
CA LYS A 132 17.17 -24.64 10.81
C LYS A 132 16.53 -23.45 10.09
N VAL A 133 16.74 -22.28 10.66
CA VAL A 133 16.42 -21.00 10.00
C VAL A 133 17.67 -20.49 9.31
N ILE A 134 17.57 -20.25 8.00
CA ILE A 134 18.67 -19.72 7.17
C ILE A 134 18.21 -18.44 6.46
N ASP A 135 19.13 -17.54 6.14
CA ASP A 135 18.86 -16.41 5.25
C ASP A 135 18.55 -16.95 3.84
N GLY A 136 17.53 -16.39 3.19
CA GLY A 136 17.14 -16.82 1.84
C GLY A 136 18.24 -16.69 0.78
N LYS A 137 19.31 -15.93 1.06
CA LYS A 137 20.48 -15.77 0.17
C LYS A 137 21.56 -16.84 0.39
N GLU A 138 21.53 -17.52 1.54
CA GLU A 138 22.53 -18.51 1.95
C GLU A 138 22.11 -19.95 1.62
N LEU A 139 21.03 -20.14 0.86
CA LEU A 139 20.59 -21.44 0.42
C LEU A 139 21.62 -22.09 -0.51
N ASP A 140 21.90 -23.38 -0.28
CA ASP A 140 22.88 -24.16 -0.99
C ASP A 140 22.19 -25.18 -1.96
N LEU A 141 22.48 -25.02 -3.24
CA LEU A 141 21.99 -25.95 -4.28
C LEU A 141 22.71 -27.33 -4.27
N THR A 142 23.80 -27.47 -3.57
CA THR A 142 24.48 -28.77 -3.40
C THR A 142 23.74 -29.66 -2.40
N ASP A 143 23.10 -29.05 -1.39
CA ASP A 143 22.23 -29.74 -0.46
C ASP A 143 20.94 -30.20 -1.15
N GLN A 144 20.60 -31.48 -1.02
CA GLN A 144 19.45 -32.06 -1.70
C GLN A 144 18.12 -31.50 -1.18
N THR A 145 17.98 -31.28 0.11
CA THR A 145 16.74 -30.78 0.72
C THR A 145 16.47 -29.33 0.29
N GLN A 146 17.50 -28.49 0.34
CA GLN A 146 17.41 -27.09 -0.08
C GLN A 146 17.18 -26.97 -1.59
N ARG A 147 17.79 -27.84 -2.39
CA ARG A 147 17.56 -27.91 -3.83
C ARG A 147 16.11 -28.24 -4.19
N TYR A 148 15.48 -29.19 -3.51
CA TYR A 148 14.05 -29.48 -3.75
C TYR A 148 13.14 -28.34 -3.32
N LEU A 149 13.46 -27.65 -2.23
CA LEU A 149 12.74 -26.44 -1.81
C LEU A 149 12.82 -25.36 -2.91
N LEU A 150 14.00 -25.17 -3.51
CA LEU A 150 14.19 -24.20 -4.58
C LEU A 150 13.48 -24.62 -5.88
N TYR A 151 13.45 -25.92 -6.18
CA TYR A 151 12.66 -26.44 -7.30
C TYR A 151 11.17 -26.16 -7.10
N ASP A 152 10.63 -26.38 -5.90
CA ASP A 152 9.24 -26.07 -5.61
C ASP A 152 8.95 -24.57 -5.73
N ALA A 153 9.82 -23.72 -5.19
CA ALA A 153 9.69 -22.26 -5.27
C ALA A 153 9.64 -21.71 -6.70
N VAL A 154 10.39 -22.34 -7.64
CA VAL A 154 10.51 -21.89 -9.05
C VAL A 154 9.51 -22.58 -9.96
N LEU A 155 9.31 -23.89 -9.79
CA LEU A 155 8.52 -24.70 -10.70
C LEU A 155 7.02 -24.67 -10.37
N THR A 156 6.66 -24.54 -9.09
CA THR A 156 5.27 -24.32 -8.65
C THR A 156 4.98 -22.82 -8.58
N ASN A 157 5.13 -22.13 -9.74
CA ASN A 157 5.11 -20.67 -9.78
C ASN A 157 4.74 -20.21 -11.19
N ASP A 158 3.76 -19.31 -11.32
CA ASP A 158 3.28 -18.77 -12.57
C ASP A 158 3.81 -17.37 -12.87
N SER A 159 4.52 -16.77 -11.91
CA SER A 159 5.14 -15.46 -12.07
C SER A 159 6.41 -15.54 -12.93
N SER A 160 6.84 -14.40 -13.45
CA SER A 160 8.09 -14.24 -14.21
C SER A 160 8.77 -12.92 -13.85
N ILE A 161 10.06 -12.82 -14.17
CA ILE A 161 10.80 -11.57 -14.02
C ILE A 161 11.33 -11.17 -15.41
N VAL A 162 10.78 -10.10 -15.96
CA VAL A 162 11.16 -9.52 -17.25
C VAL A 162 11.76 -8.14 -17.03
N ASP A 163 12.96 -7.90 -17.56
CA ASP A 163 13.70 -6.64 -17.42
C ASP A 163 13.82 -6.15 -15.96
N GLY A 164 14.02 -7.09 -15.02
CA GLY A 164 14.14 -6.80 -13.61
C GLY A 164 12.82 -6.44 -12.89
N LYS A 165 11.69 -6.54 -13.59
CA LYS A 165 10.35 -6.34 -13.02
C LYS A 165 9.62 -7.65 -12.86
N GLY A 166 9.07 -7.89 -11.66
CA GLY A 166 8.21 -9.05 -11.42
C GLY A 166 6.85 -8.87 -12.09
N ILE A 167 6.41 -9.91 -12.79
CA ILE A 167 5.08 -10.01 -13.39
C ILE A 167 4.37 -11.18 -12.73
N GLY A 168 3.16 -10.96 -12.21
CA GLY A 168 2.39 -11.95 -11.48
C GLY A 168 2.19 -11.59 -10.02
N ASP A 169 1.92 -12.58 -9.17
CA ASP A 169 1.70 -12.37 -7.74
C ASP A 169 2.98 -11.95 -7.02
N PRO A 170 2.94 -10.90 -6.15
CA PRO A 170 4.11 -10.43 -5.42
C PRO A 170 4.79 -11.49 -4.55
N THR A 171 4.04 -12.43 -4.00
CA THR A 171 4.57 -13.53 -3.18
C THR A 171 5.35 -14.51 -4.06
N GLU A 172 4.84 -14.78 -5.24
CA GLU A 172 5.46 -15.71 -6.19
C GLU A 172 6.74 -15.15 -6.78
N TYR A 173 6.74 -13.91 -7.27
CA TYR A 173 7.98 -13.36 -7.82
C TYR A 173 9.05 -13.12 -6.75
N ALA A 174 8.67 -12.96 -5.45
CA ALA A 174 9.65 -12.90 -4.36
C ALA A 174 10.47 -14.21 -4.23
N LEU A 175 9.84 -15.35 -4.50
CA LEU A 175 10.53 -16.65 -4.55
C LEU A 175 11.51 -16.73 -5.73
N LEU A 176 11.13 -16.19 -6.89
CA LEU A 176 12.01 -16.11 -8.06
C LEU A 176 13.19 -15.15 -7.83
N GLU A 177 12.94 -14.00 -7.17
CA GLU A 177 14.03 -13.07 -6.77
C GLU A 177 15.00 -13.74 -5.77
N MET A 178 14.50 -14.53 -4.84
CA MET A 178 15.34 -15.31 -3.91
C MET A 178 16.23 -16.27 -4.71
N PHE A 179 15.65 -17.07 -5.60
CA PHE A 179 16.38 -18.01 -6.44
C PHE A 179 17.49 -17.33 -7.25
N ARG A 180 17.23 -16.19 -7.88
CA ARG A 180 18.21 -15.43 -8.67
C ARG A 180 19.37 -14.86 -7.84
N LYS A 181 19.17 -14.66 -6.52
CA LYS A 181 20.18 -14.08 -5.61
C LYS A 181 21.10 -15.11 -4.96
N ILE A 182 20.82 -16.40 -5.14
CA ILE A 182 21.65 -17.46 -4.57
C ILE A 182 23.02 -17.46 -5.25
N GLN A 183 24.07 -17.51 -4.45
CA GLN A 183 25.44 -17.62 -4.96
C GLN A 183 25.70 -19.05 -5.44
N VAL A 184 26.13 -19.19 -6.67
CA VAL A 184 26.41 -20.48 -7.31
C VAL A 184 27.86 -20.52 -7.74
N LEU A 185 28.51 -21.69 -7.56
CA LEU A 185 29.87 -21.89 -8.06
C LEU A 185 29.88 -21.75 -9.59
N PRO A 186 30.82 -20.95 -10.18
CA PRO A 186 30.86 -20.69 -11.62
C PRO A 186 30.92 -21.94 -12.49
N ASP A 187 31.59 -22.98 -12.01
CA ASP A 187 31.77 -24.26 -12.73
C ASP A 187 30.58 -25.21 -12.62
N SER A 188 29.58 -24.89 -11.77
CA SER A 188 28.36 -25.68 -11.66
C SER A 188 27.49 -25.52 -12.89
N TYR A 189 26.55 -26.47 -13.09
CA TYR A 189 25.56 -26.39 -14.15
C TYR A 189 24.79 -25.06 -14.17
N PHE A 190 24.32 -24.62 -12.99
CA PHE A 190 23.61 -23.36 -12.83
C PHE A 190 24.54 -22.14 -12.93
N GLY A 191 25.81 -22.25 -12.56
CA GLY A 191 26.79 -21.19 -12.74
C GLY A 191 27.04 -20.87 -14.22
N LYS A 192 27.04 -21.89 -15.09
CA LYS A 192 27.20 -21.72 -16.54
C LYS A 192 25.96 -21.19 -17.25
N MET A 193 24.75 -21.56 -16.79
CA MET A 193 23.48 -21.14 -17.39
C MET A 193 22.91 -19.84 -16.79
N GLY A 194 23.43 -19.39 -15.66
CA GLY A 194 22.85 -18.33 -14.84
C GLY A 194 21.66 -18.82 -14.00
N MET A 195 21.44 -18.17 -12.87
CA MET A 195 20.31 -18.46 -11.96
C MET A 195 19.04 -17.76 -12.45
N HIS A 196 18.48 -18.28 -13.53
CA HIS A 196 17.20 -17.80 -14.07
C HIS A 196 16.17 -18.92 -14.04
N GLU A 197 14.95 -18.58 -13.66
CA GLU A 197 13.82 -19.52 -13.65
C GLU A 197 13.59 -20.17 -15.01
N ASP A 198 13.79 -19.43 -16.10
CA ASP A 198 13.64 -19.94 -17.47
C ASP A 198 14.62 -21.06 -17.79
N ALA A 199 15.85 -21.02 -17.23
CA ALA A 199 16.83 -22.07 -17.42
C ALA A 199 16.35 -23.37 -16.77
N LEU A 200 15.79 -23.29 -15.57
CA LEU A 200 15.25 -24.43 -14.85
C LEU A 200 13.98 -24.98 -15.55
N ARG A 201 13.07 -24.10 -15.94
CA ARG A 201 11.82 -24.46 -16.64
C ARG A 201 12.05 -25.08 -18.02
N LYS A 202 13.13 -24.72 -18.70
CA LYS A 202 13.51 -25.35 -20.00
C LYS A 202 14.06 -26.77 -19.87
N VAL A 203 14.67 -27.08 -18.74
CA VAL A 203 15.27 -28.40 -18.47
C VAL A 203 14.27 -29.40 -17.91
N MET A 204 13.26 -28.86 -17.19
CA MET A 204 12.22 -29.66 -16.54
C MET A 204 10.87 -29.37 -17.18
N ASP A 205 10.35 -30.32 -17.95
CA ASP A 205 9.06 -30.21 -18.61
C ASP A 205 7.91 -30.31 -17.62
N ARG A 206 7.05 -29.29 -17.60
CA ARG A 206 5.80 -29.28 -16.83
C ARG A 206 4.81 -30.26 -17.52
N ILE A 207 4.38 -31.28 -16.81
CA ILE A 207 3.49 -32.33 -17.33
C ILE A 207 2.04 -31.94 -17.07
N GLU A 208 1.72 -31.56 -15.85
CA GLU A 208 0.36 -31.22 -15.40
C GLU A 208 0.43 -30.15 -14.32
N GLU A 209 -0.67 -29.43 -14.15
CA GLU A 209 -0.83 -28.50 -13.03
C GLU A 209 -2.23 -28.50 -12.47
N VAL A 210 -2.33 -28.19 -11.19
CA VAL A 210 -3.56 -27.77 -10.50
C VAL A 210 -3.27 -26.38 -9.98
N PRO A 211 -3.86 -25.32 -10.59
CA PRO A 211 -3.62 -23.93 -10.21
C PRO A 211 -3.94 -23.68 -8.73
N PHE A 212 -3.51 -22.53 -8.23
CA PHE A 212 -3.89 -22.12 -6.87
C PHE A 212 -5.40 -21.98 -6.76
N ASP A 213 -5.95 -22.58 -5.73
CA ASP A 213 -7.34 -22.51 -5.37
C ASP A 213 -7.47 -22.05 -3.92
N SER A 214 -8.31 -21.02 -3.68
CA SER A 214 -8.47 -20.40 -2.37
C SER A 214 -9.13 -21.33 -1.33
N ASP A 215 -9.99 -22.26 -1.76
CA ASP A 215 -10.64 -23.22 -0.86
C ASP A 215 -9.67 -24.34 -0.51
N ARG A 216 -8.89 -24.79 -1.47
CA ARG A 216 -7.84 -25.78 -1.28
C ARG A 216 -6.60 -25.19 -0.59
N LYS A 217 -6.33 -23.89 -0.76
CA LYS A 217 -5.16 -23.15 -0.29
C LYS A 217 -3.82 -23.68 -0.79
N LEU A 218 -3.82 -24.41 -1.87
CA LEU A 218 -2.66 -25.10 -2.44
C LEU A 218 -2.60 -24.91 -3.96
N MET A 219 -1.37 -24.89 -4.48
CA MET A 219 -1.05 -25.06 -5.89
C MET A 219 -0.17 -26.28 -6.05
N SER A 220 -0.41 -27.09 -7.08
CA SER A 220 0.38 -28.31 -7.35
C SER A 220 0.78 -28.37 -8.80
N THR A 221 2.03 -28.73 -9.06
CA THR A 221 2.57 -28.91 -10.41
C THR A 221 3.30 -30.24 -10.50
N LYS A 222 3.23 -30.89 -11.65
CA LYS A 222 3.87 -32.18 -11.90
C LYS A 222 4.98 -31.99 -12.92
N TYR A 223 6.16 -32.39 -12.56
CA TYR A 223 7.36 -32.31 -13.39
C TYR A 223 8.06 -33.66 -13.46
N ARG A 224 8.94 -33.81 -14.45
CA ARG A 224 9.86 -34.93 -14.51
C ARG A 224 11.23 -34.49 -14.01
N ILE A 225 11.52 -34.80 -12.75
CA ILE A 225 12.78 -34.42 -12.10
C ILE A 225 13.72 -35.64 -12.09
N HIS A 226 14.87 -35.51 -12.72
CA HIS A 226 15.82 -36.63 -12.89
C HIS A 226 15.18 -37.89 -13.46
N GLY A 227 14.24 -37.75 -14.40
CA GLY A 227 13.52 -38.87 -15.02
C GLY A 227 12.33 -39.39 -14.22
N VAL A 228 12.14 -38.97 -12.99
CA VAL A 228 11.05 -39.42 -12.09
C VAL A 228 9.90 -38.40 -12.09
N PRO A 229 8.65 -38.85 -12.36
CA PRO A 229 7.49 -37.97 -12.20
C PRO A 229 7.36 -37.54 -10.75
N THR A 230 7.46 -36.22 -10.50
CA THR A 230 7.44 -35.63 -9.15
C THR A 230 6.37 -34.55 -9.12
N ILE A 231 5.52 -34.60 -8.10
CA ILE A 231 4.54 -33.55 -7.81
C ILE A 231 5.14 -32.61 -6.76
N LEU A 232 5.21 -31.33 -7.11
CA LEU A 232 5.58 -30.25 -6.22
C LEU A 232 4.31 -29.53 -5.79
N THR A 233 4.21 -29.18 -4.51
CA THR A 233 3.00 -28.53 -3.97
C THR A 233 3.39 -27.45 -2.97
N LYS A 234 2.95 -26.24 -3.21
CA LYS A 234 3.09 -25.11 -2.29
C LYS A 234 1.73 -24.63 -1.79
N GLY A 235 1.72 -24.01 -0.62
CA GLY A 235 0.52 -23.40 -0.05
C GLY A 235 0.58 -23.17 1.45
N ALA A 236 -0.58 -23.09 2.08
CA ALA A 236 -0.69 -22.84 3.51
C ALA A 236 -0.07 -23.97 4.35
N VAL A 237 0.80 -23.60 5.29
CA VAL A 237 1.58 -24.56 6.11
C VAL A 237 0.69 -25.51 6.89
N ASP A 238 -0.38 -25.02 7.49
CA ASP A 238 -1.37 -25.82 8.22
C ASP A 238 -1.99 -26.91 7.36
N VAL A 239 -2.42 -26.56 6.14
CA VAL A 239 -3.03 -27.50 5.20
C VAL A 239 -2.02 -28.53 4.68
N LEU A 240 -0.78 -28.11 4.44
CA LEU A 240 0.28 -29.01 4.00
C LEU A 240 0.67 -30.00 5.09
N LEU A 241 0.86 -29.54 6.32
CA LEU A 241 1.27 -30.39 7.44
C LEU A 241 0.27 -31.52 7.73
N ASP A 242 -1.02 -31.24 7.57
CA ASP A 242 -2.06 -32.27 7.80
C ASP A 242 -2.01 -33.38 6.73
N ARG A 243 -1.43 -33.11 5.57
CA ARG A 243 -1.29 -34.07 4.47
C ARG A 243 0.09 -34.75 4.40
N CYS A 244 1.06 -34.24 5.19
CA CYS A 244 2.40 -34.80 5.20
C CYS A 244 2.47 -36.09 6.00
N VAL A 245 2.97 -37.15 5.40
CA VAL A 245 3.23 -38.45 6.02
C VAL A 245 4.70 -38.67 6.32
N SER A 246 5.59 -37.92 5.70
CA SER A 246 7.03 -38.01 5.90
C SER A 246 7.68 -36.62 5.80
N VAL A 247 8.85 -36.50 6.41
CA VAL A 247 9.70 -35.30 6.37
C VAL A 247 11.09 -35.71 5.87
N ARG A 248 11.70 -34.83 5.06
CA ARG A 248 13.09 -35.00 4.63
C ARG A 248 13.99 -34.12 5.48
N TYR A 249 15.06 -34.72 5.96
CA TYR A 249 16.24 -34.02 6.48
C TYR A 249 17.46 -34.37 5.61
N GLY A 250 18.56 -33.65 5.78
CA GLY A 250 19.78 -33.88 4.97
C GLY A 250 20.24 -35.33 4.92
N ASP A 251 20.03 -36.07 5.99
CA ASP A 251 20.41 -37.49 6.15
C ASP A 251 19.37 -38.51 5.63
N GLY A 252 18.19 -38.07 5.20
CA GLY A 252 17.20 -38.99 4.66
C GLY A 252 15.74 -38.60 4.88
N ILE A 253 14.84 -39.53 4.56
CA ILE A 253 13.40 -39.38 4.74
C ILE A 253 12.97 -40.14 5.99
N ARG A 254 12.22 -39.49 6.85
CA ARG A 254 11.67 -40.06 8.09
C ARG A 254 10.13 -39.89 8.11
N PRO A 255 9.40 -40.77 8.84
CA PRO A 255 7.98 -40.53 9.07
C PRO A 255 7.74 -39.17 9.76
N MET A 256 6.69 -38.48 9.34
CA MET A 256 6.25 -37.26 9.98
C MET A 256 5.58 -37.57 11.32
N THR A 257 6.14 -37.09 12.41
CA THR A 257 5.57 -37.23 13.76
C THR A 257 4.82 -35.97 14.17
N GLU A 258 3.93 -36.07 15.16
CA GLU A 258 3.24 -34.89 15.68
C GLU A 258 4.22 -33.87 16.33
N GLU A 259 5.32 -34.38 16.92
CA GLU A 259 6.39 -33.50 17.43
C GLU A 259 7.06 -32.67 16.32
N GLU A 260 7.29 -33.29 15.16
CA GLU A 260 7.85 -32.58 13.98
C GLU A 260 6.86 -31.55 13.42
N LYS A 261 5.58 -31.91 13.34
CA LYS A 261 4.53 -30.97 12.91
C LYS A 261 4.45 -29.77 13.86
N GLU A 262 4.51 -30.02 15.17
CA GLU A 262 4.44 -28.95 16.17
C GLU A 262 5.66 -28.03 16.12
N LYS A 263 6.86 -28.55 15.90
CA LYS A 263 8.05 -27.72 15.67
C LYS A 263 7.87 -26.78 14.48
N ILE A 264 7.34 -27.29 13.37
CA ILE A 264 7.09 -26.48 12.17
C ILE A 264 5.99 -25.44 12.43
N ARG A 265 4.91 -25.80 13.15
CA ARG A 265 3.84 -24.84 13.53
C ARG A 265 4.38 -23.71 14.41
N LEU A 266 5.17 -24.06 15.42
CA LEU A 266 5.81 -23.06 16.30
C LEU A 266 6.74 -22.13 15.52
N GLN A 267 7.54 -22.66 14.60
CA GLN A 267 8.40 -21.84 13.76
C GLN A 267 7.60 -20.93 12.81
N ASN A 268 6.50 -21.42 12.26
CA ASN A 268 5.59 -20.61 11.45
C ASN A 268 4.94 -19.47 12.25
N GLN A 269 4.53 -19.76 13.50
CA GLN A 269 4.03 -18.73 14.41
C GLN A 269 5.13 -17.70 14.74
N HIS A 270 6.36 -18.16 14.98
CA HIS A 270 7.48 -17.25 15.22
C HIS A 270 7.70 -16.30 14.04
N PHE A 271 7.71 -16.79 12.82
CA PHE A 271 7.80 -15.95 11.62
C PHE A 271 6.63 -14.96 11.50
N SER A 272 5.42 -15.40 11.82
CA SER A 272 4.22 -14.56 11.76
C SER A 272 4.20 -13.45 12.82
N CYS A 273 4.87 -13.69 13.96
CA CYS A 273 4.96 -12.72 15.06
C CYS A 273 6.14 -11.75 14.92
N GLN A 274 7.07 -12.00 14.00
CA GLN A 274 8.18 -11.07 13.74
C GLN A 274 7.61 -9.76 13.16
N LYS A 275 7.64 -8.70 13.98
CA LYS A 275 7.28 -7.36 13.53
C LYS A 275 8.28 -6.88 12.47
N PRO A 276 7.82 -6.28 11.36
CA PRO A 276 8.74 -5.63 10.44
C PRO A 276 9.54 -4.55 11.19
N LEU A 277 10.85 -4.51 11.03
CA LEU A 277 11.78 -3.57 11.69
C LEU A 277 11.40 -2.09 11.60
N TRP A 278 10.56 -1.70 10.64
CA TRP A 278 10.09 -0.32 10.50
C TRP A 278 8.91 0.02 11.43
N MET A 279 8.16 -0.97 11.94
CA MET A 279 7.05 -0.72 12.88
C MET A 279 7.52 -0.18 14.24
N ASP A 280 8.73 -0.49 14.66
CA ASP A 280 9.30 0.00 15.93
C ASP A 280 9.66 1.49 15.88
N ARG A 281 9.77 2.09 14.69
CA ARG A 281 10.06 3.53 14.52
C ARG A 281 8.83 4.43 14.48
N ILE A 282 7.64 3.87 14.35
CA ILE A 282 6.38 4.63 14.37
C ILE A 282 5.73 4.44 15.74
N THR A 283 6.21 5.21 16.72
CA THR A 283 5.60 5.28 18.05
C THR A 283 4.17 5.81 17.92
N GLY A 284 3.17 4.97 18.18
CA GLY A 284 1.76 5.37 18.27
C GLY A 284 0.78 4.59 17.39
N LEU A 285 1.21 3.77 16.43
CA LEU A 285 0.30 2.91 15.67
C LEU A 285 0.07 1.58 16.42
N ARG A 286 -1.08 1.47 17.10
CA ARG A 286 -1.60 0.15 17.52
C ARG A 286 -2.25 -0.49 16.29
N CYS A 287 -1.73 -1.62 15.84
CA CYS A 287 -2.48 -2.50 14.95
C CYS A 287 -3.62 -3.14 15.77
N CYS A 288 -4.86 -2.83 15.38
CA CYS A 288 -6.03 -3.62 15.77
C CYS A 288 -6.16 -4.82 14.84
#